data_f48d1feee95980c46cd98722b4d3e307
#
_entry.id   f48d1feee95980c46cd98722b4d3e307
#
_cell.length_a   1.000
_cell.length_b   1.000
_cell.length_c   1.000
_cell.angle_alpha   90.00
_cell.angle_beta   90.00
_cell.angle_gamma   90.00
#
_symmetry.space_group_name_H-M   'P 1'
#
loop_
_entity.id
_entity.type
_entity.pdbx_description
1 polymer ?
#
loop_
_entity_poly.entity_id
_entity_poly.type
_entity_poly.pdbx_seq_one_letter_code
_entity_poly.pdbx_strand_id
1 'polypeptide(L)'
;MSAGMSPAELVGLLNDVFTRFDEFVAELGLEKIKTVGDEYMVAAGVPKSRPDHAHAIAELALRINAYVATNQINGHRLSLRIGINSGPVTAVTIGTHKLAYDLWGDTVNTASRMESEGIPGSIQMGPATYELIKDAYVCEARRLIPVKGKTAMMTYLIISKRGASGRGDPDSSARSAG
;
A
#
# COMPACT_ATOMS: atom_id res chain seq x y z
N MET A 1 -10.85 11.16 8.83
CA MET A 1 -11.50 11.43 7.54
C MET A 1 -12.97 11.86 7.61
N SER A 2 -13.70 11.65 8.69
CA SER A 2 -15.18 11.79 8.75
C SER A 2 -15.73 13.04 9.40
N ALA A 3 -14.93 14.05 9.72
CA ALA A 3 -15.44 15.28 10.32
C ALA A 3 -16.26 16.08 9.30
N GLY A 4 -17.59 15.94 9.36
CA GLY A 4 -18.54 16.69 8.54
C GLY A 4 -19.28 15.90 7.46
N MET A 5 -18.97 14.60 7.27
CA MET A 5 -19.71 13.74 6.32
C MET A 5 -20.83 12.97 7.02
N SER A 6 -21.96 12.81 6.34
CA SER A 6 -22.96 11.85 6.75
C SER A 6 -22.47 10.40 6.54
N PRO A 7 -23.03 9.42 7.27
CA PRO A 7 -22.67 8.02 7.06
C PRO A 7 -22.88 7.54 5.62
N ALA A 8 -23.90 8.01 4.94
CA ALA A 8 -24.18 7.66 3.54
C ALA A 8 -23.13 8.22 2.57
N GLU A 9 -22.70 9.47 2.76
CA GLU A 9 -21.62 10.07 1.96
C GLU A 9 -20.29 9.36 2.18
N LEU A 10 -19.96 9.00 3.42
CA LEU A 10 -18.75 8.23 3.73
C LEU A 10 -18.76 6.85 3.04
N VAL A 11 -19.87 6.12 3.12
CA VAL A 11 -20.01 4.81 2.45
C VAL A 11 -19.90 4.96 0.93
N GLY A 12 -20.52 5.97 0.33
CA GLY A 12 -20.39 6.26 -1.09
C GLY A 12 -18.94 6.53 -1.50
N LEU A 13 -18.24 7.39 -0.75
CA LEU A 13 -16.83 7.71 -0.97
C LEU A 13 -15.94 6.47 -0.87
N LEU A 14 -16.10 5.65 0.17
CA LEU A 14 -15.33 4.42 0.34
C LEU A 14 -15.60 3.41 -0.78
N ASN A 15 -16.85 3.30 -1.23
CA ASN A 15 -17.20 2.43 -2.34
C ASN A 15 -16.45 2.81 -3.62
N ASP A 16 -16.44 4.10 -3.97
CA ASP A 16 -15.75 4.58 -5.18
C ASP A 16 -14.22 4.37 -5.09
N VAL A 17 -13.64 4.66 -3.92
CA VAL A 17 -12.22 4.44 -3.66
C VAL A 17 -11.87 2.95 -3.77
N PHE A 18 -12.62 2.09 -3.10
CA PHE A 18 -12.33 0.65 -3.06
C PHE A 18 -12.61 -0.04 -4.39
N THR A 19 -13.59 0.43 -5.16
CA THR A 19 -13.82 -0.06 -6.52
C THR A 19 -12.58 0.19 -7.39
N ARG A 20 -11.98 1.39 -7.29
CA ARG A 20 -10.74 1.67 -8.02
C ARG A 20 -9.56 0.84 -7.54
N PHE A 21 -9.46 0.58 -6.24
CA PHE A 21 -8.42 -0.30 -5.70
C PHE A 21 -8.59 -1.74 -6.17
N ASP A 22 -9.85 -2.23 -6.25
CA ASP A 22 -10.15 -3.57 -6.78
C ASP A 22 -9.66 -3.74 -8.23
N GLU A 23 -9.79 -2.68 -9.06
CA GLU A 23 -9.24 -2.69 -10.42
C GLU A 23 -7.70 -2.83 -10.41
N PHE A 24 -6.98 -2.04 -9.62
CA PHE A 24 -5.53 -2.16 -9.50
C PHE A 24 -5.08 -3.52 -8.96
N VAL A 25 -5.80 -4.06 -7.99
CA VAL A 25 -5.55 -5.39 -7.42
C VAL A 25 -5.69 -6.48 -8.49
N ALA A 26 -6.75 -6.40 -9.30
CA ALA A 26 -7.00 -7.34 -10.39
C ALA A 26 -5.92 -7.24 -11.50
N GLU A 27 -5.56 -6.02 -11.92
CA GLU A 27 -4.52 -5.78 -12.91
C GLU A 27 -3.15 -6.35 -12.51
N LEU A 28 -2.84 -6.32 -11.20
CA LEU A 28 -1.57 -6.83 -10.67
C LEU A 28 -1.63 -8.30 -10.25
N GLY A 29 -2.80 -8.94 -10.39
CA GLY A 29 -3.00 -10.33 -9.99
C GLY A 29 -2.78 -10.56 -8.49
N LEU A 30 -3.28 -9.63 -7.67
CA LEU A 30 -3.21 -9.67 -6.22
C LEU A 30 -4.53 -10.16 -5.62
N GLU A 31 -4.50 -10.51 -4.34
CA GLU A 31 -5.66 -11.02 -3.62
C GLU A 31 -6.20 -9.98 -2.64
N LYS A 32 -7.41 -9.51 -2.89
CA LYS A 32 -8.17 -8.74 -1.89
C LYS A 32 -8.62 -9.67 -0.79
N ILE A 33 -8.23 -9.40 0.44
CA ILE A 33 -8.59 -10.24 1.58
C ILE A 33 -9.91 -9.79 2.19
N LYS A 34 -9.98 -8.54 2.61
CA LYS A 34 -11.18 -7.96 3.26
C LYS A 34 -11.11 -6.44 3.34
N THR A 35 -12.25 -5.86 3.67
CA THR A 35 -12.36 -4.48 4.15
C THR A 35 -12.92 -4.47 5.57
N VAL A 36 -12.40 -3.60 6.43
CA VAL A 36 -12.89 -3.40 7.80
C VAL A 36 -13.02 -1.90 8.03
N GLY A 37 -14.27 -1.39 7.97
CA GLY A 37 -14.49 0.05 7.99
C GLY A 37 -13.83 0.75 6.81
N ASP A 38 -12.89 1.63 7.06
CA ASP A 38 -12.07 2.34 6.07
C ASP A 38 -10.71 1.67 5.78
N GLU A 39 -10.47 0.49 6.33
CA GLU A 39 -9.27 -0.30 6.08
C GLU A 39 -9.49 -1.27 4.90
N TYR A 40 -8.51 -1.32 3.98
CA TYR A 40 -8.52 -2.18 2.79
C TYR A 40 -7.29 -3.09 2.81
N MET A 41 -7.49 -4.40 2.93
CA MET A 41 -6.43 -5.39 3.07
C MET A 41 -6.23 -6.20 1.79
N VAL A 42 -4.98 -6.23 1.32
CA VAL A 42 -4.53 -6.97 0.13
C VAL A 42 -3.31 -7.81 0.46
N ALA A 43 -3.19 -8.94 -0.20
CA ALA A 43 -2.02 -9.80 -0.11
C ALA A 43 -1.50 -10.23 -1.49
N ALA A 44 -0.22 -10.59 -1.55
CA ALA A 44 0.43 -11.23 -2.68
C ALA A 44 1.07 -12.55 -2.24
N GLY A 45 1.10 -13.54 -3.14
CA GLY A 45 1.65 -14.86 -2.82
C GLY A 45 0.66 -15.78 -2.10
N VAL A 46 -0.61 -15.42 -2.07
CA VAL A 46 -1.73 -16.23 -1.59
C VAL A 46 -2.89 -16.11 -2.58
N PRO A 47 -3.70 -17.15 -2.78
CA PRO A 47 -3.46 -18.53 -2.37
C PRO A 47 -2.32 -19.19 -3.15
N LYS A 48 -1.87 -18.59 -4.26
CA LYS A 48 -0.76 -19.08 -5.09
C LYS A 48 0.50 -18.30 -4.76
N SER A 49 1.58 -19.03 -4.44
CA SER A 49 2.90 -18.43 -4.22
C SER A 49 3.40 -17.72 -5.49
N ARG A 50 4.04 -16.54 -5.29
CA ARG A 50 4.69 -15.78 -6.36
C ARG A 50 5.99 -15.16 -5.83
N PRO A 51 7.10 -15.28 -6.56
CA PRO A 51 8.42 -14.82 -6.09
C PRO A 51 8.50 -13.29 -5.99
N ASP A 52 7.74 -12.57 -6.81
CA ASP A 52 7.72 -11.10 -6.88
C ASP A 52 6.67 -10.45 -5.95
N HIS A 53 6.17 -11.18 -4.95
CA HIS A 53 5.09 -10.72 -4.06
C HIS A 53 5.34 -9.33 -3.46
N ALA A 54 6.55 -9.07 -2.96
CA ALA A 54 6.90 -7.79 -2.35
C ALA A 54 6.91 -6.64 -3.36
N HIS A 55 7.42 -6.90 -4.59
CA HIS A 55 7.42 -5.92 -5.67
C HIS A 55 6.01 -5.59 -6.16
N ALA A 56 5.16 -6.60 -6.27
CA ALA A 56 3.78 -6.41 -6.70
C ALA A 56 2.96 -5.60 -5.70
N ILE A 57 3.14 -5.82 -4.39
CA ILE A 57 2.51 -5.00 -3.35
C ILE A 57 3.08 -3.58 -3.33
N ALA A 58 4.40 -3.40 -3.51
CA ALA A 58 5.00 -2.07 -3.60
C ALA A 58 4.47 -1.28 -4.80
N GLU A 59 4.30 -1.94 -5.95
CA GLU A 59 3.70 -1.33 -7.15
C GLU A 59 2.25 -0.93 -6.90
N LEU A 60 1.43 -1.80 -6.28
CA LEU A 60 0.06 -1.47 -5.89
C LEU A 60 0.03 -0.24 -4.97
N ALA A 61 0.86 -0.23 -3.95
CA ALA A 61 0.92 0.85 -2.98
C ALA A 61 1.26 2.20 -3.62
N LEU A 62 2.23 2.22 -4.56
CA LEU A 62 2.58 3.42 -5.31
C LEU A 62 1.44 3.88 -6.21
N ARG A 63 0.74 2.97 -6.91
CA ARG A 63 -0.43 3.31 -7.75
C ARG A 63 -1.57 3.88 -6.92
N ILE A 64 -1.91 3.26 -5.80
CA ILE A 64 -2.94 3.74 -4.88
C ILE A 64 -2.58 5.12 -4.36
N ASN A 65 -1.36 5.30 -3.86
CA ASN A 65 -0.91 6.57 -3.30
C ASN A 65 -0.92 7.68 -4.35
N ALA A 66 -0.44 7.43 -5.56
CA ALA A 66 -0.47 8.37 -6.68
C ALA A 66 -1.90 8.73 -7.09
N TYR A 67 -2.80 7.73 -7.20
CA TYR A 67 -4.20 7.95 -7.54
C TYR A 67 -4.89 8.87 -6.55
N VAL A 68 -4.74 8.61 -5.25
CA VAL A 68 -5.38 9.40 -4.20
C VAL A 68 -4.78 10.81 -4.08
N ALA A 69 -3.47 10.95 -4.30
CA ALA A 69 -2.78 12.24 -4.25
C ALA A 69 -3.17 13.18 -5.41
N THR A 70 -3.45 12.62 -6.59
CA THR A 70 -3.73 13.40 -7.81
C THR A 70 -5.21 13.64 -8.06
N ASN A 71 -6.11 12.86 -7.46
CA ASN A 71 -7.54 12.93 -7.71
C ASN A 71 -8.32 13.47 -6.50
N GLN A 72 -9.39 14.19 -6.81
CA GLN A 72 -10.47 14.42 -5.85
C GLN A 72 -11.54 13.36 -6.08
N ILE A 73 -11.93 12.68 -5.04
CA ILE A 73 -12.95 11.64 -5.10
C ILE A 73 -14.20 12.20 -4.43
N ASN A 74 -15.29 12.33 -5.17
CA ASN A 74 -16.53 13.00 -4.72
C ASN A 74 -16.29 14.40 -4.12
N GLY A 75 -15.34 15.16 -4.70
CA GLY A 75 -14.98 16.49 -4.21
C GLY A 75 -14.02 16.51 -3.01
N HIS A 76 -13.64 15.34 -2.48
CA HIS A 76 -12.76 15.23 -1.32
C HIS A 76 -11.33 14.89 -1.71
N ARG A 77 -10.36 15.55 -1.08
CA ARG A 77 -8.96 15.17 -1.12
C ARG A 77 -8.70 14.17 -0.01
N LEU A 78 -8.22 13.00 -0.38
CA LEU A 78 -7.91 11.95 0.58
C LEU A 78 -6.40 11.85 0.81
N SER A 79 -6.03 11.38 1.98
CA SER A 79 -4.65 11.04 2.32
C SER A 79 -4.67 9.73 3.06
N LEU A 80 -3.98 8.73 2.52
CA LEU A 80 -3.96 7.38 3.06
C LEU A 80 -2.68 7.13 3.84
N ARG A 81 -2.76 6.27 4.83
CA ARG A 81 -1.61 5.54 5.36
C ARG A 81 -1.59 4.17 4.71
N ILE A 82 -0.42 3.74 4.26
CA ILE A 82 -0.23 2.43 3.67
C ILE A 82 0.87 1.72 4.44
N GLY A 83 0.55 0.55 5.00
CA GLY A 83 1.48 -0.30 5.73
C GLY A 83 1.76 -1.59 4.97
N ILE A 84 3.03 -1.96 4.82
CA ILE A 84 3.44 -3.18 4.12
C ILE A 84 4.37 -3.99 5.00
N ASN A 85 4.16 -5.31 5.04
CA ASN A 85 5.12 -6.23 5.62
C ASN A 85 5.12 -7.57 4.87
N SER A 86 6.27 -8.23 4.81
CA SER A 86 6.47 -9.52 4.15
C SER A 86 6.84 -10.58 5.17
N GLY A 87 6.34 -11.79 4.99
CA GLY A 87 6.61 -12.92 5.85
C GLY A 87 5.55 -14.02 5.75
N PRO A 88 5.70 -15.10 6.51
CA PRO A 88 4.73 -16.20 6.52
C PRO A 88 3.38 -15.76 7.08
N VAL A 89 2.31 -16.27 6.49
CA VAL A 89 0.93 -16.08 6.93
C VAL A 89 0.20 -17.42 6.94
N THR A 90 -0.81 -17.55 7.79
CA THR A 90 -1.74 -18.67 7.77
C THR A 90 -3.04 -18.20 7.13
N ALA A 91 -3.40 -18.81 6.00
CA ALA A 91 -4.69 -18.61 5.38
C ALA A 91 -5.73 -19.47 6.09
N VAL A 92 -6.82 -18.87 6.49
CA VAL A 92 -7.93 -19.55 7.18
C VAL A 92 -9.25 -19.25 6.50
N THR A 93 -10.13 -20.23 6.47
CA THR A 93 -11.52 -20.04 6.06
C THR A 93 -12.38 -20.27 7.29
N ILE A 94 -13.07 -19.26 7.73
CA ILE A 94 -13.87 -19.26 8.95
C ILE A 94 -15.36 -19.17 8.59
N GLY A 95 -16.18 -19.92 9.29
CA GLY A 95 -17.63 -19.90 9.18
C GLY A 95 -18.22 -21.16 8.54
N THR A 96 -19.53 -21.37 8.76
CA THR A 96 -20.28 -22.49 8.20
C THR A 96 -21.33 -22.05 7.18
N HIS A 97 -21.93 -20.87 7.37
CA HIS A 97 -22.95 -20.31 6.48
C HIS A 97 -22.42 -19.18 5.59
N LYS A 98 -21.49 -18.37 6.10
CA LYS A 98 -20.73 -17.39 5.33
C LYS A 98 -19.26 -17.66 5.55
N LEU A 99 -18.63 -18.23 4.54
CA LEU A 99 -17.20 -18.48 4.56
C LEU A 99 -16.47 -17.16 4.39
N ALA A 100 -15.66 -16.80 5.38
CA ALA A 100 -14.75 -15.66 5.31
C ALA A 100 -13.31 -16.18 5.16
N TYR A 101 -12.67 -15.84 4.05
CA TYR A 101 -11.24 -16.06 3.85
C TYR A 101 -10.46 -14.95 4.55
N ASP A 102 -9.52 -15.32 5.37
CA ASP A 102 -8.69 -14.38 6.13
C ASP A 102 -7.23 -14.84 6.24
N LEU A 103 -6.34 -13.91 6.53
CA LEU A 103 -4.93 -14.17 6.78
C LEU A 103 -4.57 -13.82 8.22
N TRP A 104 -3.92 -14.75 8.88
CA TRP A 104 -3.52 -14.61 10.27
C TRP A 104 -2.01 -14.76 10.41
N GLY A 105 -1.47 -14.11 11.42
CA GLY A 105 -0.07 -14.23 11.81
C GLY A 105 0.59 -12.89 12.12
N ASP A 106 1.81 -13.00 12.60
CA ASP A 106 2.62 -11.88 13.02
C ASP A 106 2.97 -10.94 11.85
N THR A 107 3.03 -11.48 10.63
CA THR A 107 3.21 -10.71 9.41
C THR A 107 2.08 -9.70 9.19
N VAL A 108 0.83 -10.13 9.40
CA VAL A 108 -0.37 -9.28 9.29
C VAL A 108 -0.38 -8.21 10.37
N ASN A 109 -0.10 -8.60 11.62
CA ASN A 109 -0.05 -7.66 12.74
C ASN A 109 1.04 -6.59 12.53
N THR A 110 2.17 -6.98 11.95
CA THR A 110 3.24 -6.04 11.62
C THR A 110 2.85 -5.10 10.49
N ALA A 111 2.16 -5.59 9.44
CA ALA A 111 1.65 -4.73 8.36
C ALA A 111 0.65 -3.68 8.89
N SER A 112 -0.29 -4.10 9.74
CA SER A 112 -1.23 -3.19 10.41
C SER A 112 -0.51 -2.13 11.27
N ARG A 113 0.58 -2.51 11.94
CA ARG A 113 1.44 -1.56 12.66
C ARG A 113 2.15 -0.58 11.72
N MET A 114 2.62 -1.05 10.56
CA MET A 114 3.21 -0.14 9.56
C MET A 114 2.19 0.90 9.11
N GLU A 115 0.92 0.51 8.95
CA GLU A 115 -0.16 1.44 8.61
C GLU A 115 -0.43 2.41 9.76
N SER A 116 -0.77 1.92 10.96
CA SER A 116 -1.22 2.74 12.08
C SER A 116 -0.17 3.73 12.59
N GLU A 117 1.12 3.35 12.52
CA GLU A 117 2.27 4.20 12.83
C GLU A 117 2.77 5.01 11.62
N GLY A 118 2.09 4.88 10.47
CA GLY A 118 2.43 5.53 9.22
C GLY A 118 2.15 7.03 9.20
N ILE A 119 2.71 7.72 8.22
CA ILE A 119 2.43 9.13 7.94
C ILE A 119 1.35 9.17 6.84
N PRO A 120 0.28 9.97 6.98
CA PRO A 120 -0.67 10.18 5.89
C PRO A 120 0.03 10.62 4.60
N GLY A 121 -0.36 10.00 3.48
CA GLY A 121 0.27 10.24 2.18
C GLY A 121 1.56 9.46 1.94
N SER A 122 1.95 8.58 2.86
CA SER A 122 3.19 7.80 2.75
C SER A 122 2.95 6.29 2.78
N ILE A 123 3.90 5.56 2.22
CA ILE A 123 3.94 4.10 2.21
C ILE A 123 5.03 3.65 3.17
N GLN A 124 4.64 3.05 4.29
CA GLN A 124 5.58 2.57 5.30
C GLN A 124 5.69 1.04 5.27
N MET A 125 6.90 0.53 5.42
CA MET A 125 7.16 -0.91 5.43
C MET A 125 8.09 -1.36 6.54
N GLY A 126 7.96 -2.65 6.87
CA GLY A 126 8.89 -3.35 7.76
C GLY A 126 10.20 -3.75 7.08
N PRO A 127 11.21 -4.16 7.90
CA PRO A 127 12.55 -4.54 7.39
C PRO A 127 12.50 -5.69 6.40
N ALA A 128 11.64 -6.68 6.63
CA ALA A 128 11.54 -7.85 5.75
C ALA A 128 11.13 -7.46 4.31
N THR A 129 10.20 -6.53 4.15
CA THR A 129 9.83 -6.00 2.84
C THR A 129 10.95 -5.15 2.25
N TYR A 130 11.57 -4.29 3.06
CA TYR A 130 12.69 -3.45 2.62
C TYR A 130 13.81 -4.29 1.98
N GLU A 131 14.24 -5.38 2.62
CA GLU A 131 15.30 -6.25 2.10
C GLU A 131 14.95 -6.87 0.73
N LEU A 132 13.66 -7.14 0.48
CA LEU A 132 13.19 -7.72 -0.78
C LEU A 132 13.13 -6.72 -1.94
N ILE A 133 12.96 -5.42 -1.66
CA ILE A 133 12.68 -4.44 -2.73
C ILE A 133 13.70 -3.29 -2.83
N LYS A 134 14.65 -3.16 -1.89
CA LYS A 134 15.61 -2.03 -1.79
C LYS A 134 16.40 -1.76 -3.06
N ASP A 135 16.68 -2.78 -3.87
CA ASP A 135 17.45 -2.64 -5.11
C ASP A 135 16.61 -2.07 -6.25
N ALA A 136 15.28 -2.25 -6.22
CA ALA A 136 14.36 -1.79 -7.25
C ALA A 136 13.62 -0.48 -6.90
N TYR A 137 13.65 -0.07 -5.63
CA TYR A 137 12.94 1.11 -5.15
C TYR A 137 13.88 2.06 -4.41
N VAL A 138 13.56 3.36 -4.44
CA VAL A 138 14.16 4.36 -3.58
C VAL A 138 13.43 4.32 -2.25
N CYS A 139 14.16 4.00 -1.19
CA CYS A 139 13.61 3.84 0.15
C CYS A 139 14.39 4.69 1.14
N GLU A 140 13.71 5.20 2.17
CA GLU A 140 14.30 5.98 3.25
C GLU A 140 14.05 5.31 4.59
N ALA A 141 15.09 5.17 5.42
CA ALA A 141 14.93 4.75 6.81
C ALA A 141 14.20 5.85 7.59
N ARG A 142 13.21 5.45 8.39
CA ARG A 142 12.39 6.42 9.12
C ARG A 142 12.70 6.44 10.62
N ARG A 143 12.23 5.45 11.34
CA ARG A 143 12.38 5.37 12.80
C ARG A 143 12.19 3.95 13.32
N LEU A 144 12.64 3.73 14.55
CA LEU A 144 12.26 2.56 15.33
C LEU A 144 10.83 2.72 15.87
N ILE A 145 10.04 1.67 15.76
CA ILE A 145 8.72 1.59 16.40
C ILE A 145 8.68 0.41 17.37
N PRO A 146 7.97 0.54 18.50
CA PRO A 146 7.79 -0.58 19.41
C PRO A 146 6.86 -1.61 18.78
N VAL A 147 7.26 -2.89 18.84
CA VAL A 147 6.42 -4.01 18.41
C VAL A 147 6.17 -4.90 19.62
N LYS A 148 4.89 -5.16 19.94
CA LYS A 148 4.52 -5.96 21.13
C LYS A 148 5.18 -7.34 21.06
N GLY A 149 5.94 -7.68 22.11
CA GLY A 149 6.63 -8.98 22.20
C GLY A 149 7.91 -9.10 21.37
N LYS A 150 8.40 -8.01 20.77
CA LYS A 150 9.64 -7.96 19.98
C LYS A 150 10.52 -6.78 20.36
N THR A 151 11.78 -6.83 19.92
CA THR A 151 12.67 -5.66 19.89
C THR A 151 12.08 -4.58 18.99
N ALA A 152 12.34 -3.31 19.28
CA ALA A 152 11.94 -2.20 18.42
C ALA A 152 12.39 -2.45 16.99
N MET A 153 11.49 -2.20 16.03
CA MET A 153 11.68 -2.50 14.62
C MET A 153 11.93 -1.23 13.83
N MET A 154 12.99 -1.23 13.02
CA MET A 154 13.23 -0.13 12.07
C MET A 154 12.15 -0.13 11.00
N THR A 155 11.66 1.05 10.64
CA THR A 155 10.68 1.25 9.56
C THR A 155 11.29 2.01 8.41
N TYR A 156 10.77 1.78 7.21
CA TYR A 156 11.24 2.40 5.99
C TYR A 156 10.06 2.98 5.21
N LEU A 157 10.32 4.04 4.44
CA LEU A 157 9.34 4.61 3.51
C LEU A 157 9.72 4.22 2.08
N ILE A 158 8.72 3.89 1.26
CA ILE A 158 8.90 3.77 -0.19
C ILE A 158 8.64 5.14 -0.80
N ILE A 159 9.63 5.68 -1.49
CA ILE A 159 9.54 6.99 -2.14
C ILE A 159 9.14 6.84 -3.61
N SER A 160 9.85 6.01 -4.37
CA SER A 160 9.60 5.80 -5.79
C SER A 160 10.24 4.52 -6.29
N LYS A 161 9.88 4.10 -7.50
CA LYS A 161 10.57 3.03 -8.21
C LYS A 161 11.84 3.58 -8.85
N ARG A 162 12.97 2.83 -8.76
CA ARG A 162 14.21 3.23 -9.44
C ARG A 162 14.02 3.16 -10.96
N GLY A 163 14.55 4.14 -11.67
CA GLY A 163 14.40 4.24 -13.14
C GLY A 163 13.09 4.88 -13.60
N ALA A 164 12.20 5.29 -12.69
CA ALA A 164 11.00 6.07 -13.03
C ALA A 164 11.27 7.58 -13.15
N SER A 165 12.51 8.02 -12.98
CA SER A 165 12.89 9.43 -13.07
C SER A 165 12.85 9.93 -14.51
N GLY A 166 11.81 10.72 -14.84
CA GLY A 166 11.83 11.84 -15.76
C GLY A 166 12.35 11.62 -17.18
N ARG A 167 11.46 11.36 -18.14
CA ARG A 167 11.65 11.98 -19.46
C ARG A 167 11.23 13.45 -19.37
N GLY A 168 12.10 14.25 -18.82
CA GLY A 168 12.15 15.69 -19.05
C GLY A 168 13.40 15.93 -19.87
N ASP A 169 13.25 16.05 -21.16
CA ASP A 169 14.31 16.41 -22.09
C ASP A 169 14.56 17.93 -21.97
N PRO A 170 15.72 18.39 -21.52
CA PRO A 170 16.09 19.78 -21.64
C PRO A 170 17.19 19.91 -22.69
N ASP A 171 16.87 19.78 -23.97
CA ASP A 171 17.76 20.34 -24.97
C ASP A 171 17.01 20.68 -26.27
N SER A 172 16.58 21.91 -26.39
CA SER A 172 16.38 22.56 -27.66
C SER A 172 16.56 24.08 -27.54
N SER A 173 17.71 24.51 -27.11
CA SER A 173 18.06 25.93 -27.28
C SER A 173 19.56 26.12 -27.42
N ALA A 174 20.09 25.79 -28.59
CA ALA A 174 21.35 26.40 -29.03
C ALA A 174 21.67 25.98 -30.46
N ARG A 175 21.06 26.58 -31.46
CA ARG A 175 21.68 26.78 -32.78
C ARG A 175 20.88 27.82 -33.58
N SER A 176 21.22 29.05 -33.38
CA SER A 176 21.11 30.04 -34.44
C SER A 176 21.99 31.22 -34.07
N ALA A 177 23.20 31.20 -34.56
CA ALA A 177 24.04 32.38 -34.80
C ALA A 177 25.17 31.95 -35.73
N GLY A 178 25.11 32.44 -36.95
CA GLY A 178 26.10 32.27 -37.99
C GLY A 178 25.57 32.79 -39.28
#